data_d23e3f61ab5bbec1474563f7b8a3eaea
#
_entry.id   d23e3f61ab5bbec1474563f7b8a3eaea
#
_cell.length_a   1.000
_cell.length_b   1.000
_cell.length_c   1.000
_cell.angle_alpha   90.00
_cell.angle_beta   90.00
_cell.angle_gamma   90.00
#
_symmetry.space_group_name_H-M   'P 1'
#
loop_
_entity.id
_entity.type
_entity.pdbx_description
1 polymer ?
#
loop_
_entity_poly.entity_id
_entity_poly.type
_entity_poly.pdbx_seq_one_letter_code
_entity_poly.pdbx_strand_id
1 'polypeptide(L)'
;MYCGGEIIKVNNIIFKNKFADHASLVGRPCIILSECNNKLTLLPLTSSTSNAKDVVGFNVRFEKSDFEDCKRCFKPKDVSFANLNSMFQRDLIYHDILGYLRLKRYYELLKEIAEKRLEESIYCSEVYKDIYSDLEYQRNNYEIILRKKD
;
A
#
# COMPACT_ATOMS: atom_id res chain seq x y z
N MET A 1 16.08 -7.93 -1.84
CA MET A 1 15.08 -7.95 -0.76
C MET A 1 14.45 -6.57 -0.61
N TYR A 2 13.16 -6.51 -0.44
CA TYR A 2 12.43 -5.26 -0.26
C TYR A 2 11.97 -5.10 1.17
N CYS A 3 11.85 -3.85 1.61
CA CYS A 3 11.31 -3.50 2.93
C CYS A 3 9.96 -2.81 2.79
N GLY A 4 9.10 -2.99 3.78
CA GLY A 4 7.82 -2.30 3.82
C GLY A 4 8.01 -0.78 3.79
N GLY A 5 7.15 -0.09 3.05
CA GLY A 5 7.23 1.34 2.86
C GLY A 5 8.01 1.77 1.63
N GLU A 6 8.80 0.89 1.03
CA GLU A 6 9.46 1.20 -0.25
C GLU A 6 8.43 1.33 -1.36
N ILE A 7 8.71 2.22 -2.33
CA ILE A 7 7.79 2.49 -3.44
C ILE A 7 8.44 2.05 -4.72
N ILE A 8 7.75 1.22 -5.47
CA ILE A 8 8.19 0.71 -6.78
C ILE A 8 7.16 1.02 -7.85
N LYS A 9 7.57 0.95 -9.11
CA LYS A 9 6.68 1.16 -10.25
C LYS A 9 6.23 -0.18 -10.78
N VAL A 10 4.92 -0.37 -10.88
CA VAL A 10 4.31 -1.62 -11.35
C VAL A 10 3.34 -1.34 -12.48
N ASN A 11 3.39 -2.18 -13.52
CA ASN A 11 2.47 -2.10 -14.68
C ASN A 11 1.26 -3.01 -14.46
N ASN A 12 0.22 -2.79 -15.24
CA ASN A 12 -0.97 -3.64 -15.29
C ASN A 12 -1.66 -3.77 -13.95
N ILE A 13 -2.00 -2.64 -13.35
CA ILE A 13 -2.70 -2.59 -12.08
C ILE A 13 -4.20 -2.46 -12.31
N ILE A 14 -4.99 -3.12 -11.48
CA ILE A 14 -6.44 -2.98 -11.46
C ILE A 14 -6.83 -2.20 -10.21
N PHE A 15 -7.40 -1.00 -10.42
CA PHE A 15 -8.00 -0.22 -9.34
C PHE A 15 -9.42 -0.69 -9.14
N LYS A 16 -9.72 -1.18 -7.95
CA LYS A 16 -11.07 -1.60 -7.58
C LYS A 16 -11.96 -0.39 -7.35
N ASN A 17 -13.12 -0.40 -7.98
CA ASN A 17 -14.06 0.70 -7.91
C ASN A 17 -15.46 0.13 -7.69
N LYS A 18 -16.33 0.91 -7.03
CA LYS A 18 -17.71 0.50 -6.73
C LYS A 18 -18.53 0.15 -7.97
N PHE A 19 -18.31 0.83 -9.07
CA PHE A 19 -19.11 0.67 -10.30
C PHE A 19 -18.44 -0.25 -11.31
N ALA A 20 -17.14 -0.09 -11.50
CA ALA A 20 -16.37 -0.90 -12.44
C ALA A 20 -14.88 -0.80 -12.11
N ASP A 21 -14.17 -1.90 -12.22
CA ASP A 21 -12.72 -1.89 -12.02
C ASP A 21 -12.05 -1.07 -13.13
N HIS A 22 -11.01 -0.33 -12.77
CA HIS A 22 -10.24 0.44 -13.70
C HIS A 22 -8.85 -0.15 -13.87
N ALA A 23 -8.54 -0.60 -15.09
CA ALA A 23 -7.23 -1.15 -15.41
C ALA A 23 -6.28 -0.05 -15.86
N SER A 24 -5.08 -0.03 -15.30
CA SER A 24 -3.99 0.86 -15.71
C SER A 24 -2.86 0.03 -16.29
N LEU A 25 -2.62 0.17 -17.60
CA LEU A 25 -1.53 -0.54 -18.28
C LEU A 25 -0.18 0.10 -18.03
N VAL A 26 -0.16 1.42 -17.80
CA VAL A 26 1.07 2.16 -17.52
C VAL A 26 1.55 1.92 -16.09
N GLY A 27 2.85 2.13 -15.86
CA GLY A 27 3.43 1.98 -14.54
C GLY A 27 2.86 2.97 -13.53
N ARG A 28 2.50 2.44 -12.37
CA ARG A 28 1.98 3.23 -11.24
C ARG A 28 2.87 3.01 -10.03
N PRO A 29 3.10 4.05 -9.22
CA PRO A 29 3.80 3.86 -7.96
C PRO A 29 2.95 3.02 -7.01
N CYS A 30 3.59 2.03 -6.41
CA CYS A 30 2.96 1.16 -5.43
C CYS A 30 3.80 1.10 -4.16
N ILE A 31 3.14 1.18 -3.02
CA ILE A 31 3.80 1.00 -1.73
C ILE A 31 3.93 -0.51 -1.49
N ILE A 32 5.14 -0.96 -1.18
CA ILE A 32 5.36 -2.32 -0.71
C ILE A 32 4.89 -2.40 0.73
N LEU A 33 3.90 -3.23 0.98
CA LEU A 33 3.40 -3.47 2.32
C LEU A 33 4.19 -4.59 3.00
N SER A 34 4.52 -5.64 2.27
CA SER A 34 5.29 -6.76 2.79
C SER A 34 5.90 -7.59 1.67
N GLU A 35 6.93 -8.36 2.04
CA GLU A 35 7.52 -9.39 1.20
C GLU A 35 7.46 -10.70 1.98
N CYS A 36 6.79 -11.70 1.42
CA CYS A 36 6.61 -12.98 2.07
C CYS A 36 6.47 -14.09 1.02
N ASN A 37 7.17 -15.20 1.21
CA ASN A 37 7.11 -16.38 0.33
C ASN A 37 7.34 -16.02 -1.15
N ASN A 38 8.33 -15.18 -1.43
CA ASN A 38 8.68 -14.71 -2.77
C ASN A 38 7.55 -13.93 -3.46
N LYS A 39 6.67 -13.32 -2.67
CA LYS A 39 5.60 -12.44 -3.17
C LYS A 39 5.64 -11.10 -2.48
N LEU A 40 5.32 -10.06 -3.24
CA LEU A 40 5.15 -8.71 -2.72
C LEU A 40 3.66 -8.41 -2.59
N THR A 41 3.28 -7.87 -1.44
CA THR A 41 1.95 -7.29 -1.24
C THR A 41 2.07 -5.78 -1.48
N LEU A 42 1.26 -5.27 -2.40
CA LEU A 42 1.39 -3.94 -2.96
C LEU A 42 0.10 -3.15 -2.82
N LEU A 43 0.25 -1.85 -2.55
CA LEU A 43 -0.86 -0.90 -2.50
C LEU A 43 -0.61 0.18 -3.55
N PRO A 44 -1.40 0.23 -4.64
CA PRO A 44 -1.19 1.24 -5.68
C PRO A 44 -1.63 2.62 -5.21
N LEU A 45 -0.83 3.62 -5.59
CA LEU A 45 -1.11 5.03 -5.35
C LEU A 45 -1.73 5.68 -6.58
N THR A 46 -2.62 6.62 -6.35
CA THR A 46 -3.22 7.43 -7.41
C THR A 46 -3.36 8.87 -6.96
N SER A 47 -3.19 9.81 -7.88
CA SER A 47 -3.55 11.21 -7.65
C SER A 47 -4.99 11.49 -8.10
N SER A 48 -5.62 10.54 -8.78
CA SER A 48 -7.00 10.66 -9.26
C SER A 48 -7.99 10.28 -8.18
N THR A 49 -8.84 11.21 -7.82
CA THR A 49 -9.93 10.96 -6.86
C THR A 49 -10.91 9.91 -7.39
N SER A 50 -11.07 9.79 -8.72
CA SER A 50 -11.98 8.81 -9.31
C SER A 50 -11.52 7.36 -9.09
N ASN A 51 -10.22 7.11 -8.97
CA ASN A 51 -9.68 5.78 -8.69
C ASN A 51 -9.76 5.38 -7.21
N ALA A 52 -10.00 6.35 -6.32
CA ALA A 52 -10.05 6.15 -4.88
C ALA A 52 -11.44 6.40 -4.29
N LYS A 53 -12.29 7.11 -5.01
CA LYS A 53 -13.44 7.87 -4.52
C LYS A 53 -14.65 7.05 -4.07
N ASP A 54 -14.86 5.86 -4.62
CA ASP A 54 -16.18 5.25 -4.56
C ASP A 54 -16.32 4.09 -3.57
N VAL A 55 -15.32 3.88 -2.72
CA VAL A 55 -15.40 2.87 -1.67
C VAL A 55 -15.22 3.55 -0.33
N VAL A 56 -16.33 3.97 0.24
CA VAL A 56 -16.37 4.63 1.56
C VAL A 56 -15.73 3.70 2.60
N GLY A 57 -14.81 4.25 3.38
CA GLY A 57 -14.15 3.52 4.45
C GLY A 57 -12.87 2.80 4.05
N PHE A 58 -12.56 2.69 2.77
CA PHE A 58 -11.36 1.99 2.29
C PHE A 58 -10.29 2.90 1.71
N ASN A 59 -10.57 4.20 1.63
CA ASN A 59 -9.62 5.16 1.07
C ASN A 59 -8.66 5.65 2.13
N VAL A 60 -7.37 5.70 1.76
CA VAL A 60 -6.31 6.26 2.59
C VAL A 60 -5.71 7.44 1.85
N ARG A 61 -5.51 8.53 2.56
CA ARG A 61 -4.93 9.76 2.04
C ARG A 61 -3.48 9.89 2.48
N PHE A 62 -2.62 10.30 1.55
CA PHE A 62 -1.22 10.61 1.83
C PHE A 62 -0.94 12.05 1.43
N GLU A 63 -0.19 12.75 2.28
CA GLU A 63 0.36 14.05 1.98
C GLU A 63 1.76 13.90 1.38
N LYS A 64 2.22 14.89 0.64
CA LYS A 64 3.56 14.89 0.08
C LYS A 64 4.64 14.68 1.15
N SER A 65 4.44 15.26 2.33
CA SER A 65 5.36 15.14 3.47
C SER A 65 5.44 13.74 4.06
N ASP A 66 4.52 12.84 3.73
CA ASP A 66 4.57 11.44 4.17
C ASP A 66 5.66 10.62 3.47
N PHE A 67 6.25 11.16 2.41
CA PHE A 67 7.24 10.48 1.59
C PHE A 67 8.63 11.07 1.82
N GLU A 68 9.65 10.20 1.76
CA GLU A 68 11.07 10.61 1.90
C GLU A 68 11.77 10.55 0.55
N ASP A 69 12.66 11.52 0.34
CA ASP A 69 13.67 11.61 -0.73
C ASP A 69 13.40 10.73 -1.96
N CYS A 70 12.30 11.04 -2.61
CA CYS A 70 11.91 10.32 -3.79
C CYS A 70 12.87 10.64 -4.94
N LYS A 71 13.27 9.59 -5.64
CA LYS A 71 14.13 9.70 -6.80
C LYS A 71 13.41 10.43 -7.94
N ARG A 72 14.17 10.77 -8.99
CA ARG A 72 13.66 11.54 -10.14
C ARG A 72 12.40 10.97 -10.78
N CYS A 73 12.22 9.65 -10.70
CA CYS A 73 11.10 8.96 -11.34
C CYS A 73 9.79 9.04 -10.57
N PHE A 74 9.84 9.40 -9.30
CA PHE A 74 8.65 9.52 -8.48
C PHE A 74 8.62 10.89 -7.81
N LYS A 75 7.62 11.67 -8.16
CA LYS A 75 7.36 12.96 -7.54
C LYS A 75 5.95 12.89 -6.96
N PRO A 76 5.82 12.67 -5.65
CA PRO A 76 4.49 12.59 -5.05
C PRO A 76 3.74 13.90 -5.27
N LYS A 77 2.47 13.78 -5.59
CA LYS A 77 1.57 14.93 -5.65
C LYS A 77 1.34 15.49 -4.25
N ASP A 78 0.82 16.71 -4.14
CA ASP A 78 0.49 17.30 -2.85
C ASP A 78 -0.41 16.40 -2.04
N VAL A 79 -1.33 15.73 -2.72
CA VAL A 79 -2.17 14.70 -2.13
C VAL A 79 -2.20 13.48 -3.04
N SER A 80 -2.03 12.32 -2.45
CA SER A 80 -2.16 11.02 -3.12
C SER A 80 -3.17 10.18 -2.35
N PHE A 81 -3.80 9.25 -3.04
CA PHE A 81 -4.81 8.35 -2.44
C PHE A 81 -4.47 6.91 -2.72
N ALA A 82 -4.93 6.04 -1.84
CA ALA A 82 -4.93 4.61 -2.06
C ALA A 82 -6.28 4.04 -1.65
N ASN A 83 -6.78 3.10 -2.43
CA ASN A 83 -7.96 2.32 -2.06
C ASN A 83 -7.49 0.96 -1.57
N LEU A 84 -7.80 0.62 -0.32
CA LEU A 84 -7.34 -0.63 0.28
C LEU A 84 -7.87 -1.88 -0.45
N ASN A 85 -9.00 -1.78 -1.13
CA ASN A 85 -9.51 -2.87 -1.98
C ASN A 85 -8.64 -3.13 -3.21
N SER A 86 -7.76 -2.21 -3.56
CA SER A 86 -6.85 -2.36 -4.71
C SER A 86 -5.54 -3.02 -4.34
N MET A 87 -5.35 -3.45 -3.09
CA MET A 87 -4.19 -4.24 -2.69
C MET A 87 -4.12 -5.52 -3.52
N PHE A 88 -2.91 -5.89 -3.92
CA PHE A 88 -2.69 -7.09 -4.72
C PHE A 88 -1.34 -7.69 -4.41
N GLN A 89 -1.13 -8.94 -4.85
CA GLN A 89 0.15 -9.62 -4.73
C GLN A 89 0.77 -9.84 -6.10
N ARG A 90 2.08 -9.72 -6.17
CA ARG A 90 2.88 -10.04 -7.35
C ARG A 90 4.07 -10.88 -6.95
N ASP A 91 4.54 -11.72 -7.87
CA ASP A 91 5.77 -12.45 -7.67
C ASP A 91 6.94 -11.50 -7.49
N LEU A 92 7.90 -11.92 -6.66
CA LEU A 92 9.09 -11.15 -6.40
C LEU A 92 9.95 -11.06 -7.67
N ILE A 93 9.98 -9.87 -8.28
CA ILE A 93 10.87 -9.53 -9.37
C ILE A 93 11.56 -8.21 -9.04
N TYR A 94 12.71 -8.01 -9.70
CA TYR A 94 13.47 -6.78 -9.48
C TYR A 94 12.73 -5.56 -9.98
N HIS A 95 12.66 -4.54 -9.13
CA HIS A 95 12.15 -3.22 -9.44
C HIS A 95 13.08 -2.17 -8.85
N ASP A 96 13.22 -1.05 -9.53
CA ASP A 96 13.91 0.10 -8.96
C ASP A 96 13.04 0.74 -7.88
N ILE A 97 13.67 1.07 -6.76
CA ILE A 97 13.00 1.79 -5.68
C ILE A 97 12.91 3.26 -6.07
N LEU A 98 11.71 3.78 -6.13
CA LEU A 98 11.43 5.17 -6.52
C LEU A 98 11.49 6.12 -5.33
N GLY A 99 11.18 5.65 -4.16
CA GLY A 99 11.13 6.45 -2.94
C GLY A 99 10.67 5.63 -1.76
N TYR A 100 10.36 6.30 -0.67
CA TYR A 100 10.04 5.67 0.60
C TYR A 100 8.89 6.40 1.28
N LEU A 101 7.98 5.63 1.87
CA LEU A 101 7.03 6.17 2.84
C LEU A 101 7.76 6.28 4.18
N ARG A 102 7.56 7.37 4.92
CA ARG A 102 8.19 7.53 6.24
C ARG A 102 7.73 6.42 7.17
N LEU A 103 8.63 5.95 8.01
CA LEU A 103 8.39 4.81 8.90
C LEU A 103 7.14 5.00 9.76
N LYS A 104 6.97 6.18 10.35
CA LYS A 104 5.79 6.48 11.15
C LYS A 104 4.50 6.38 10.35
N ARG A 105 4.50 6.91 9.12
CA ARG A 105 3.32 6.84 8.24
C ARG A 105 3.05 5.41 7.79
N TYR A 106 4.09 4.64 7.51
CA TYR A 106 3.96 3.22 7.18
C TYR A 106 3.30 2.45 8.33
N TYR A 107 3.73 2.68 9.56
CA TYR A 107 3.11 2.07 10.75
C TYR A 107 1.63 2.45 10.88
N GLU A 108 1.31 3.73 10.69
CA GLU A 108 -0.08 4.20 10.71
C GLU A 108 -0.93 3.53 9.63
N LEU A 109 -0.35 3.36 8.43
CA LEU A 109 -1.03 2.66 7.32
C LEU A 109 -1.35 1.22 7.70
N LEU A 110 -0.43 0.49 8.30
CA LEU A 110 -0.68 -0.88 8.73
C LEU A 110 -1.78 -0.95 9.79
N LYS A 111 -1.84 0.03 10.69
CA LYS A 111 -2.94 0.13 11.66
C LYS A 111 -4.27 0.36 10.98
N GLU A 112 -4.32 1.28 10.03
CA GLU A 112 -5.54 1.57 9.27
C GLU A 112 -6.05 0.33 8.54
N ILE A 113 -5.16 -0.43 7.92
CA ILE A 113 -5.50 -1.68 7.23
C ILE A 113 -6.08 -2.69 8.22
N ALA A 114 -5.45 -2.85 9.38
CA ALA A 114 -5.92 -3.79 10.40
C ALA A 114 -7.30 -3.39 10.96
N GLU A 115 -7.51 -2.10 11.19
CA GLU A 115 -8.79 -1.58 11.67
C GLU A 115 -9.92 -1.80 10.65
N LYS A 116 -9.65 -1.55 9.37
CA LYS A 116 -10.62 -1.77 8.30
C LYS A 116 -11.00 -3.24 8.15
N ARG A 117 -10.05 -4.14 8.32
CA ARG A 117 -10.33 -5.57 8.34
C ARG A 117 -11.34 -5.95 9.42
N LEU A 118 -11.18 -5.39 10.62
CA LEU A 118 -12.08 -5.69 11.73
C LEU A 118 -13.50 -5.19 11.49
N GLU A 119 -13.64 -4.07 10.78
CA GLU A 119 -14.95 -3.50 10.44
C GLU A 119 -15.65 -4.27 9.32
N GLU A 120 -14.88 -4.90 8.42
CA GLU A 120 -15.38 -5.42 7.14
C GLU A 120 -15.08 -6.92 6.98
N SER A 121 -15.81 -7.73 7.74
CA SER A 121 -15.68 -9.20 7.69
C SER A 121 -16.03 -9.81 6.33
N ILE A 122 -16.71 -9.09 5.48
CA ILE A 122 -17.15 -9.53 4.16
C ILE A 122 -16.00 -9.75 3.15
N TYR A 123 -14.86 -9.14 3.38
CA TYR A 123 -13.72 -9.23 2.47
C TYR A 123 -12.71 -10.31 2.85
N CYS A 124 -13.10 -11.23 3.71
CA CYS A 124 -12.24 -12.35 4.12
C CYS A 124 -12.27 -13.50 3.10
N SER A 125 -11.75 -13.26 1.89
CA SER A 125 -11.33 -14.37 1.05
C SER A 125 -10.03 -14.96 1.63
N GLU A 126 -9.69 -16.20 1.29
CA GLU A 126 -8.46 -16.85 1.79
C GLU A 126 -7.20 -16.03 1.47
N VAL A 127 -7.18 -15.41 0.29
CA VAL A 127 -6.06 -14.55 -0.13
C VAL A 127 -5.92 -13.34 0.80
N TYR A 128 -7.03 -12.72 1.18
CA TYR A 128 -7.01 -11.57 2.09
C TYR A 128 -6.57 -11.97 3.50
N LYS A 129 -6.95 -13.16 3.98
CA LYS A 129 -6.51 -13.65 5.30
C LYS A 129 -5.00 -13.75 5.38
N ASP A 130 -4.36 -14.30 4.36
CA ASP A 130 -2.90 -14.43 4.32
C ASP A 130 -2.22 -13.06 4.32
N ILE A 131 -2.73 -12.13 3.52
CA ILE A 131 -2.23 -10.75 3.46
C ILE A 131 -2.34 -10.09 4.84
N TYR A 132 -3.48 -10.18 5.48
CA TYR A 132 -3.71 -9.52 6.77
C TYR A 132 -2.88 -10.13 7.89
N SER A 133 -2.69 -11.44 7.91
CA SER A 133 -1.83 -12.08 8.91
C SER A 133 -0.40 -11.59 8.82
N ASP A 134 0.12 -11.46 7.61
CA ASP A 134 1.45 -10.92 7.37
C ASP A 134 1.55 -9.44 7.77
N LEU A 135 0.54 -8.65 7.45
CA LEU A 135 0.50 -7.24 7.82
C LEU A 135 0.44 -7.03 9.33
N GLU A 136 -0.31 -7.86 10.06
CA GLU A 136 -0.34 -7.81 11.52
C GLU A 136 1.04 -8.11 12.11
N TYR A 137 1.75 -9.09 11.55
CA TYR A 137 3.11 -9.41 11.96
C TYR A 137 4.03 -8.22 11.71
N GLN A 138 3.95 -7.60 10.53
CA GLN A 138 4.74 -6.41 10.19
C GLN A 138 4.44 -5.26 11.14
N ARG A 139 3.18 -5.00 11.41
CA ARG A 139 2.75 -3.94 12.33
C ARG A 139 3.38 -4.12 13.71
N ASN A 140 3.33 -5.31 14.26
CA ASN A 140 3.89 -5.59 15.58
C ASN A 140 5.40 -5.37 15.61
N ASN A 141 6.11 -5.79 14.57
CA ASN A 141 7.55 -5.56 14.45
C ASN A 141 7.90 -4.08 14.35
N TYR A 142 7.16 -3.31 13.56
CA TYR A 142 7.38 -1.87 13.43
C TYR A 142 7.08 -1.13 14.70
N GLU A 143 6.07 -1.55 15.44
CA GLU A 143 5.74 -0.98 16.75
C GLU A 143 6.91 -1.14 17.72
N ILE A 144 7.54 -2.31 17.76
CA ILE A 144 8.71 -2.56 18.59
C ILE A 144 9.87 -1.67 18.15
N ILE A 145 10.12 -1.53 16.85
CA ILE A 145 11.20 -0.68 16.31
C ILE A 145 10.97 0.79 16.69
N LEU A 146 9.75 1.28 16.54
CA LEU A 146 9.41 2.67 16.89
C LEU A 146 9.58 2.94 18.39
N ARG A 147 9.19 2.00 19.25
CA ARG A 147 9.39 2.11 20.69
C ARG A 147 10.86 2.21 21.07
N LYS A 148 11.72 1.47 20.36
CA LYS A 148 13.18 1.51 20.62
C LYS A 148 13.83 2.81 20.19
N LYS A 149 13.22 3.56 19.26
CA LYS A 149 13.73 4.85 18.79
C LYS A 149 13.32 6.00 19.70
N ASP A 150 12.29 5.82 20.47
CA ASP A 150 11.82 6.80 21.46
C ASP A 150 12.66 6.66 22.73
#